data_8ee99ddd69967b870464c558ec115d5b
#
_entry.id   8ee99ddd69967b870464c558ec115d5b
#
_cell.length_a   1.000
_cell.length_b   1.000
_cell.length_c   1.000
_cell.angle_alpha   90.00
_cell.angle_beta   90.00
_cell.angle_gamma   90.00
#
_symmetry.space_group_name_H-M   'P 1'
#
loop_
_entity.id
_entity.type
_entity.pdbx_description
1 polymer ?
#
loop_
_entity_poly.entity_id
_entity_poly.type
_entity_poly.pdbx_seq_one_letter_code
_entity_poly.pdbx_strand_id
1 'polypeptide(L)'
;MDRVCKTCGNVLTEDNRTMKEISKKGTPYYLNRCKNCLKESDTLLRKLKKDNPRPPSGTPCECCGRIDKLFCDHDHGNGRFRGWVCKNCNSGLGLLGDSREGLKQALAYLERPCGTTPTKIDSFLCWPNHVAQDTSPD
;
A
#
# COMPACT_ATOMS: atom_id res chain seq x y z
N MET A 1 25.56 -8.29 2.67
CA MET A 1 24.34 -8.06 3.48
C MET A 1 23.27 -9.03 3.02
N ASP A 2 22.78 -9.85 3.91
CA ASP A 2 21.72 -10.79 3.60
C ASP A 2 20.42 -10.05 3.32
N ARG A 3 19.72 -10.47 2.28
CA ARG A 3 18.39 -9.92 1.97
C ARG A 3 17.36 -10.51 2.92
N VAL A 4 16.49 -9.69 3.47
CA VAL A 4 15.41 -10.13 4.36
C VAL A 4 14.04 -9.96 3.71
N CYS A 5 13.12 -10.81 4.10
CA CYS A 5 11.71 -10.72 3.69
C CYS A 5 11.07 -9.45 4.26
N LYS A 6 10.51 -8.59 3.41
CA LYS A 6 9.86 -7.34 3.85
C LYS A 6 8.63 -7.55 4.74
N THR A 7 8.05 -8.75 4.76
CA THR A 7 6.83 -9.05 5.51
C THR A 7 7.15 -9.65 6.89
N CYS A 8 8.04 -10.66 6.97
CA CYS A 8 8.32 -11.38 8.22
C CYS A 8 9.73 -11.18 8.77
N GLY A 9 10.60 -10.45 8.07
CA GLY A 9 11.98 -10.19 8.48
C GLY A 9 12.95 -11.37 8.31
N ASN A 10 12.49 -12.55 7.96
CA ASN A 10 13.34 -13.73 7.79
C ASN A 10 14.34 -13.55 6.65
N VAL A 11 15.54 -14.07 6.79
CA VAL A 11 16.57 -14.09 5.74
C VAL A 11 16.05 -14.83 4.50
N LEU A 12 16.26 -14.24 3.33
CA LEU A 12 15.90 -14.83 2.04
C LEU A 12 17.02 -15.72 1.53
N THR A 13 16.79 -17.04 1.63
CA THR A 13 17.68 -18.09 1.13
C THR A 13 17.24 -18.54 -0.28
N GLU A 14 18.03 -19.39 -0.92
CA GLU A 14 17.66 -20.02 -2.22
C GLU A 14 16.37 -20.84 -2.11
N ASP A 15 16.15 -21.49 -0.97
CA ASP A 15 15.00 -22.35 -0.74
C ASP A 15 13.69 -21.58 -0.53
N ASN A 16 13.75 -20.42 0.09
CA ASN A 16 12.56 -19.66 0.51
C ASN A 16 12.26 -18.40 -0.35
N ARG A 17 13.19 -17.98 -1.21
CA ARG A 17 12.97 -16.86 -2.13
C ARG A 17 12.21 -17.30 -3.39
N THR A 18 11.52 -16.38 -4.04
CA THR A 18 10.80 -16.62 -5.29
C THR A 18 11.44 -15.80 -6.41
N MET A 19 11.84 -16.48 -7.48
CA MET A 19 12.27 -15.81 -8.71
C MET A 19 11.03 -15.26 -9.42
N LYS A 20 11.06 -14.01 -9.82
CA LYS A 20 9.97 -13.35 -10.54
C LYS A 20 10.16 -13.48 -12.06
N GLU A 21 11.34 -13.10 -12.53
CA GLU A 21 11.65 -13.07 -13.96
C GLU A 21 13.18 -13.06 -14.18
N ILE A 22 13.58 -13.34 -15.40
CA ILE A 22 14.96 -13.15 -15.84
C ILE A 22 15.00 -11.87 -16.68
N SER A 23 15.90 -10.94 -16.32
CA SER A 23 16.08 -9.69 -17.06
C SER A 23 16.55 -9.95 -18.49
N LYS A 24 16.41 -8.97 -19.39
CA LYS A 24 16.94 -9.04 -20.77
C LYS A 24 18.45 -9.32 -20.84
N LYS A 25 19.19 -9.07 -19.74
CA LYS A 25 20.63 -9.35 -19.60
C LYS A 25 20.92 -10.72 -18.97
N GLY A 26 19.93 -11.59 -18.82
CA GLY A 26 20.10 -12.92 -18.22
C GLY A 26 20.18 -12.92 -16.69
N THR A 27 20.02 -11.77 -16.01
CA THR A 27 20.11 -11.71 -14.55
C THR A 27 18.77 -12.04 -13.91
N PRO A 28 18.70 -13.01 -12.97
CA PRO A 28 17.46 -13.34 -12.30
C PRO A 28 17.03 -12.25 -11.31
N TYR A 29 15.75 -11.89 -11.35
CA TYR A 29 15.12 -10.96 -10.41
C TYR A 29 14.29 -11.74 -9.38
N TYR A 30 14.58 -11.54 -8.11
CA TYR A 30 13.90 -12.19 -7.01
C TYR A 30 13.00 -11.21 -6.26
N LEU A 31 11.85 -11.72 -5.77
CA LEU A 31 10.96 -10.94 -4.93
C LEU A 31 11.58 -10.70 -3.54
N ASN A 32 11.27 -9.56 -2.94
CA ASN A 32 11.71 -9.23 -1.57
C ASN A 32 10.76 -9.80 -0.49
N ARG A 33 10.06 -10.89 -0.81
CA ARG A 33 9.15 -11.62 0.09
C ARG A 33 9.41 -13.11 -0.04
N CYS A 34 9.40 -13.83 1.08
CA CYS A 34 9.57 -15.28 1.07
C CYS A 34 8.32 -16.00 0.53
N LYS A 35 8.50 -17.24 0.10
CA LYS A 35 7.44 -18.11 -0.44
C LYS A 35 6.24 -18.22 0.50
N ASN A 36 6.47 -18.36 1.80
CA ASN A 36 5.38 -18.48 2.79
C ASN A 36 4.53 -17.21 2.86
N CYS A 37 5.16 -16.04 2.98
CA CYS A 37 4.42 -14.76 3.01
C CYS A 37 3.67 -14.48 1.69
N LEU A 38 4.20 -14.93 0.55
CA LEU A 38 3.48 -14.85 -0.72
C LEU A 38 2.26 -15.75 -0.72
N LYS A 39 2.40 -17.01 -0.29
CA LYS A 39 1.30 -17.98 -0.21
C LYS A 39 0.20 -17.51 0.74
N GLU A 40 0.55 -16.97 1.90
CA GLU A 40 -0.41 -16.39 2.86
C GLU A 40 -1.17 -15.23 2.26
N SER A 41 -0.48 -14.31 1.59
CA SER A 41 -1.10 -13.18 0.89
C SER A 41 -2.05 -13.63 -0.22
N ASP A 42 -1.66 -14.62 -1.02
CA ASP A 42 -2.53 -15.17 -2.08
C ASP A 42 -3.76 -15.86 -1.51
N THR A 43 -3.59 -16.58 -0.39
CA THR A 43 -4.71 -17.25 0.29
C THR A 43 -5.70 -16.23 0.84
N LEU A 44 -5.20 -15.18 1.48
CA LEU A 44 -6.03 -14.06 1.95
C LEU A 44 -6.80 -13.41 0.80
N LEU A 45 -6.12 -13.07 -0.30
CA LEU A 45 -6.75 -12.44 -1.46
C LEU A 45 -7.83 -13.32 -2.10
N ARG A 46 -7.61 -14.65 -2.16
CA ARG A 46 -8.63 -15.58 -2.66
C ARG A 46 -9.86 -15.58 -1.78
N LYS A 47 -9.67 -15.61 -0.44
CA LYS A 47 -10.76 -15.53 0.54
C LYS A 47 -11.52 -14.22 0.37
N LEU A 48 -10.83 -13.07 0.38
CA LEU A 48 -11.45 -11.75 0.23
C LEU A 48 -12.28 -11.64 -1.06
N LYS A 49 -11.76 -12.15 -2.17
CA LYS A 49 -12.49 -12.15 -3.46
C LYS A 49 -13.69 -13.09 -3.49
N LYS A 50 -13.67 -14.16 -2.71
CA LYS A 50 -14.81 -15.06 -2.54
C LYS A 50 -15.91 -14.41 -1.72
N ASP A 51 -15.53 -13.77 -0.60
CA ASP A 51 -16.45 -13.13 0.32
C ASP A 51 -16.99 -11.78 -0.22
N ASN A 52 -16.24 -11.15 -1.12
CA ASN A 52 -16.59 -9.89 -1.77
C ASN A 52 -16.47 -10.05 -3.30
N PRO A 53 -17.49 -10.53 -3.98
CA PRO A 53 -17.45 -10.75 -5.42
C PRO A 53 -17.10 -9.47 -6.19
N ARG A 54 -16.36 -9.64 -7.30
CA ARG A 54 -16.02 -8.50 -8.15
C ARG A 54 -17.29 -7.85 -8.71
N PRO A 55 -17.43 -6.51 -8.63
CA PRO A 55 -18.56 -5.81 -9.20
C PRO A 55 -18.59 -5.93 -10.74
N PRO A 56 -19.75 -5.71 -11.38
CA PRO A 56 -19.89 -5.74 -12.84
C PRO A 56 -18.92 -4.81 -13.56
N SER A 57 -18.64 -5.09 -14.83
CA SER A 57 -17.87 -4.19 -15.69
C SER A 57 -18.59 -2.85 -15.81
N GLY A 58 -17.84 -1.75 -15.77
CA GLY A 58 -18.40 -0.40 -15.78
C GLY A 58 -18.69 0.19 -14.39
N THR A 59 -18.49 -0.59 -13.31
CA THR A 59 -18.60 -0.04 -11.94
C THR A 59 -17.46 0.96 -11.68
N PRO A 60 -17.76 2.15 -11.15
CA PRO A 60 -16.75 3.14 -10.82
C PRO A 60 -15.81 2.67 -9.71
N CYS A 61 -14.57 3.14 -9.73
CA CYS A 61 -13.60 2.97 -8.65
C CYS A 61 -14.11 3.64 -7.37
N GLU A 62 -14.18 2.89 -6.27
CA GLU A 62 -14.66 3.41 -4.97
C GLU A 62 -13.80 4.54 -4.40
N CYS A 63 -12.54 4.67 -4.85
CA CYS A 63 -11.64 5.73 -4.39
C CYS A 63 -11.72 7.01 -5.25
N CYS A 64 -11.69 6.90 -6.59
CA CYS A 64 -11.60 8.07 -7.47
C CYS A 64 -12.77 8.24 -8.45
N GLY A 65 -13.76 7.35 -8.43
CA GLY A 65 -14.94 7.41 -9.30
C GLY A 65 -14.71 7.06 -10.77
N ARG A 66 -13.47 6.89 -11.23
CA ARG A 66 -13.19 6.54 -12.63
C ARG A 66 -13.62 5.12 -12.96
N ILE A 67 -14.12 4.92 -14.18
CA ILE A 67 -14.42 3.61 -14.72
C ILE A 67 -13.13 3.01 -15.28
N ASP A 68 -12.67 1.91 -14.67
CA ASP A 68 -11.45 1.20 -15.04
C ASP A 68 -11.53 -0.23 -14.51
N LYS A 69 -10.53 -1.05 -14.86
CA LYS A 69 -10.38 -2.38 -14.26
C LYS A 69 -10.16 -2.29 -12.76
N LEU A 70 -11.07 -2.89 -11.99
CA LEU A 70 -11.02 -2.85 -10.53
C LEU A 70 -10.18 -3.99 -9.94
N PHE A 71 -9.54 -3.69 -8.82
CA PHE A 71 -8.73 -4.59 -8.01
C PHE A 71 -9.27 -4.63 -6.58
N CYS A 72 -9.23 -5.81 -5.99
CA CYS A 72 -9.57 -6.01 -4.58
C CYS A 72 -8.54 -5.29 -3.71
N ASP A 73 -8.97 -4.29 -2.96
CA ASP A 73 -8.17 -3.58 -1.98
C ASP A 73 -8.46 -4.07 -0.57
N HIS A 74 -7.44 -4.11 0.28
CA HIS A 74 -7.55 -4.56 1.65
C HIS A 74 -6.49 -3.89 2.52
N ASP A 75 -6.79 -3.77 3.78
CA ASP A 75 -5.87 -3.27 4.80
C ASP A 75 -4.75 -4.29 5.06
N HIS A 76 -3.51 -3.88 4.84
CA HIS A 76 -2.34 -4.74 5.02
C HIS A 76 -2.01 -5.04 6.50
N GLY A 77 -2.52 -4.25 7.44
CA GLY A 77 -2.31 -4.45 8.87
C GLY A 77 -3.23 -5.51 9.47
N ASN A 78 -4.51 -5.53 9.06
CA ASN A 78 -5.52 -6.43 9.63
C ASN A 78 -6.14 -7.40 8.62
N GLY A 79 -5.81 -7.30 7.34
CA GLY A 79 -6.29 -8.17 6.27
C GLY A 79 -7.76 -7.94 5.89
N ARG A 80 -8.41 -6.87 6.34
CA ARG A 80 -9.83 -6.59 6.04
C ARG A 80 -10.01 -6.01 4.64
N PHE A 81 -11.04 -6.46 3.96
CA PHE A 81 -11.47 -5.87 2.70
C PHE A 81 -11.84 -4.39 2.89
N ARG A 82 -11.35 -3.53 2.00
CA ARG A 82 -11.67 -2.09 1.97
C ARG A 82 -12.59 -1.72 0.82
N GLY A 83 -12.43 -2.34 -0.34
CA GLY A 83 -13.25 -2.02 -1.50
C GLY A 83 -12.65 -2.50 -2.82
N TRP A 84 -13.30 -2.09 -3.92
CA TRP A 84 -12.84 -2.33 -5.28
C TRP A 84 -12.35 -1.03 -5.90
N VAL A 85 -11.05 -0.95 -6.15
CA VAL A 85 -10.39 0.27 -6.63
C VAL A 85 -9.61 0.02 -7.92
N CYS A 86 -9.42 1.08 -8.73
CA CYS A 86 -8.60 0.98 -9.93
C CYS A 86 -7.11 0.78 -9.58
N LYS A 87 -6.33 0.33 -10.55
CA LYS A 87 -4.89 0.07 -10.36
C LYS A 87 -4.15 1.30 -9.82
N ASN A 88 -4.46 2.48 -10.35
CA ASN A 88 -3.78 3.72 -9.95
C ASN A 88 -4.05 4.07 -8.48
N CYS A 89 -5.30 3.97 -8.03
CA CYS A 89 -5.65 4.18 -6.63
C CYS A 89 -5.00 3.15 -5.72
N ASN A 90 -5.08 1.86 -6.06
CA ASN A 90 -4.45 0.79 -5.28
C ASN A 90 -2.93 0.98 -5.14
N SER A 91 -2.26 1.31 -6.25
CA SER A 91 -0.81 1.58 -6.23
C SER A 91 -0.49 2.88 -5.51
N GLY A 92 -1.26 3.94 -5.72
CA GLY A 92 -1.05 5.26 -5.09
C GLY A 92 -1.18 5.19 -3.57
N LEU A 93 -2.21 4.53 -3.06
CA LEU A 93 -2.38 4.30 -1.62
C LEU A 93 -1.18 3.55 -1.03
N GLY A 94 -0.72 2.48 -1.69
CA GLY A 94 0.46 1.72 -1.26
C GLY A 94 1.75 2.54 -1.27
N LEU A 95 1.97 3.38 -2.30
CA LEU A 95 3.14 4.26 -2.40
C LEU A 95 3.14 5.36 -1.33
N LEU A 96 1.98 5.80 -0.88
CA LEU A 96 1.80 6.76 0.21
C LEU A 96 1.75 6.09 1.60
N GLY A 97 2.22 4.85 1.70
CA GLY A 97 2.36 4.13 2.96
C GLY A 97 1.11 3.36 3.42
N ASP A 98 0.09 3.27 2.57
CA ASP A 98 -1.18 2.55 2.83
C ASP A 98 -1.83 2.92 4.19
N SER A 99 -1.66 4.16 4.60
CA SER A 99 -2.08 4.68 5.89
C SER A 99 -2.72 6.06 5.79
N ARG A 100 -3.56 6.39 6.76
CA ARG A 100 -4.15 7.74 6.89
C ARG A 100 -3.06 8.80 7.04
N GLU A 101 -2.01 8.48 7.78
CA GLU A 101 -0.87 9.37 8.06
C GLU A 101 -0.11 9.72 6.79
N GLY A 102 0.19 8.74 5.93
CA GLY A 102 0.84 8.96 4.64
C GLY A 102 0.02 9.85 3.70
N LEU A 103 -1.31 9.64 3.68
CA LEU A 103 -2.22 10.48 2.90
C LEU A 103 -2.30 11.92 3.44
N LYS A 104 -2.34 12.10 4.77
CA LYS A 104 -2.29 13.44 5.38
C LYS A 104 -0.98 14.17 5.05
N GLN A 105 0.15 13.47 5.05
CA GLN A 105 1.44 14.04 4.65
C GLN A 105 1.42 14.51 3.20
N ALA A 106 0.88 13.67 2.29
CA ALA A 106 0.75 14.04 0.88
C ALA A 106 -0.17 15.24 0.68
N LEU A 107 -1.29 15.30 1.40
CA LEU A 107 -2.21 16.44 1.37
C LEU A 107 -1.52 17.72 1.86
N ALA A 108 -0.87 17.67 3.02
CA ALA A 108 -0.13 18.81 3.58
C ALA A 108 0.99 19.30 2.64
N TYR A 109 1.62 18.37 1.90
CA TYR A 109 2.59 18.75 0.87
C TYR A 109 1.95 19.55 -0.28
N LEU A 110 0.76 19.15 -0.75
CA LEU A 110 0.04 19.84 -1.82
C LEU A 110 -0.51 21.21 -1.39
N GLU A 111 -0.80 21.38 -0.10
CA GLU A 111 -1.30 22.64 0.48
C GLU A 111 -0.21 23.68 0.74
N ARG A 112 1.07 23.31 0.57
CA ARG A 112 2.18 24.26 0.73
C ARG A 112 2.14 25.33 -0.35
N PRO A 113 2.44 26.60 -0.01
CA PRO A 113 2.61 27.64 -1.02
C PRO A 113 3.69 27.27 -2.02
N CYS A 114 3.43 27.48 -3.31
CA CYS A 114 4.41 27.20 -4.36
C CYS A 114 5.69 28.02 -4.13
N GLY A 115 6.87 27.36 -4.24
CA GLY A 115 8.16 28.03 -4.07
C GLY A 115 8.73 28.02 -2.66
N THR A 116 8.03 27.50 -1.66
CA THR A 116 8.58 27.30 -0.32
C THR A 116 9.28 25.92 -0.23
N THR A 117 10.60 25.90 -0.30
CA THR A 117 11.37 24.73 0.12
C THR A 117 11.51 24.76 1.64
N PRO A 118 11.18 23.69 2.36
CA PRO A 118 11.45 23.62 3.79
C PRO A 118 12.95 23.68 3.99
N THR A 119 13.42 24.71 4.70
CA THR A 119 14.78 24.72 5.23
C THR A 119 14.93 23.53 6.18
N LYS A 120 16.09 22.88 6.20
CA LYS A 120 16.36 21.65 6.99
C LYS A 120 16.01 21.76 8.49
N ILE A 121 15.76 22.96 9.00
CA ILE A 121 15.47 23.25 10.40
C ILE A 121 13.97 23.08 10.73
N ASP A 122 13.08 23.23 9.73
CA ASP A 122 11.61 23.15 9.96
C ASP A 122 11.05 21.72 9.95
N SER A 123 11.85 20.73 9.60
CA SER A 123 11.39 19.33 9.51
C SER A 123 11.05 18.69 10.87
N PHE A 124 11.49 19.31 11.98
CA PHE A 124 11.16 18.86 13.33
C PHE A 124 9.98 19.62 13.98
N LEU A 125 9.60 20.78 13.45
CA LEU A 125 8.58 21.65 14.05
C LEU A 125 7.22 21.61 13.35
N CYS A 126 7.11 20.99 12.18
CA CYS A 126 5.85 20.92 11.43
C CYS A 126 4.98 19.67 11.71
N TRP A 127 5.19 19.01 12.83
CA TRP A 127 4.29 17.95 13.27
C TRP A 127 3.59 18.35 14.55
N PRO A 128 2.40 18.97 14.48
CA PRO A 128 1.58 19.08 15.67
C PRO A 128 1.08 17.68 16.04
N ASN A 129 1.49 17.22 17.20
CA ASN A 129 0.79 16.18 17.95
C ASN A 129 -0.63 16.69 18.28
N HIS A 130 -1.54 16.66 17.33
CA HIS A 130 -2.95 16.81 17.61
C HIS A 130 -3.60 15.45 17.76
N VAL A 131 -3.49 14.93 18.97
CA VAL A 131 -4.56 14.12 19.54
C VAL A 131 -5.71 15.10 19.80
N ALA A 132 -6.52 15.36 18.78
CA ALA A 132 -7.82 15.97 19.00
C ALA A 132 -8.72 14.87 19.55
N GLN A 133 -9.00 14.94 20.85
CA GLN A 133 -10.08 14.22 21.49
C GLN A 133 -11.37 14.66 20.81
N ASP A 134 -12.00 13.70 20.13
CA ASP A 134 -13.36 13.86 19.60
C ASP A 134 -14.31 13.76 20.79
N THR A 135 -14.61 14.90 21.40
CA THR A 135 -15.70 15.05 22.34
C THR A 135 -16.91 15.51 21.53
N SER A 136 -17.71 14.55 21.06
CA SER A 136 -19.08 14.85 20.63
C SER A 136 -19.97 14.90 21.87
N PRO A 137 -20.71 15.97 22.14
CA PRO A 137 -21.84 15.95 23.03
C PRO A 137 -23.12 15.58 22.25
N ASP A 138 -23.91 14.66 22.84
CA ASP A 138 -25.35 14.37 22.67
C ASP A 138 -25.98 14.37 21.26
#